data_091a37a2d8613fd2a7599edb7ad7b6e0
#
_entry.id   091a37a2d8613fd2a7599edb7ad7b6e0
#
_cell.length_a   1.000
_cell.length_b   1.000
_cell.length_c   1.000
_cell.angle_alpha   90.00
_cell.angle_beta   90.00
_cell.angle_gamma   90.00
#
_symmetry.space_group_name_H-M   'P 1'
#
loop_
_entity.id
_entity.type
_entity.pdbx_description
1 polymer ?
#
loop_
_entity_poly.entity_id
_entity_poly.type
_entity_poly.pdbx_seq_one_letter_code
_entity_poly.pdbx_strand_id
1 'polypeptide(L)'
;MIERYETKAMTNIWNMKNRLNLWMNFQIDVCESLQHLNIIPLKDFQLIKKNAKLDIELMNKLELETKHDVVAFTRMLSANLKTESRWIHYGLTSTDMVDSVQNLQIKFSNEIIEKDLITLQLKLKELAFKYKNQLVIARSHGIFGEPTSLGLKFALWYDEINRQLVRLELARKQVEVIKITGAMGNFVHISPKVSEFIAKKWKMEVDSCATQVIQRDRLIFLITQLSSIATTIEKIALEIRLSQRSEVNELLEGFSISQKGSSSMPHKKNPIGSENICGLARLVRSYNSIVYENNLLWYERDISHSSNERIMLPDIYHILDFIINRITNILDNLVINTSAMANNIAKANELYFSQVILLTIIKNNPKITREIAYDFIQKCTLEAQNKMINFKDVLIKNNINQYLTSEQLNECCNNNIFLINVDYIFKKVFKDK
;
A
#
# COMPACT_ATOMS: atom_id res chain seq x y z
N MET A 1 8.62 -7.88 -14.59
CA MET A 1 7.99 -8.80 -13.57
C MET A 1 7.86 -10.20 -14.16
N ILE A 2 7.81 -11.24 -13.33
CA ILE A 2 7.50 -12.60 -13.80
C ILE A 2 5.97 -12.79 -13.83
N GLU A 3 5.49 -13.59 -14.79
CA GLU A 3 4.05 -13.82 -15.04
C GLU A 3 3.25 -14.21 -13.77
N ARG A 4 3.88 -14.94 -12.84
CA ARG A 4 3.26 -15.34 -11.56
C ARG A 4 2.73 -14.19 -10.70
N TYR A 5 3.33 -13.02 -10.79
CA TYR A 5 3.00 -11.83 -10.00
C TYR A 5 2.47 -10.68 -10.84
N GLU A 6 2.27 -10.92 -12.13
CA GLU A 6 1.60 -9.97 -13.00
C GLU A 6 0.09 -9.99 -12.78
N THR A 7 -0.51 -8.81 -12.81
CA THR A 7 -1.95 -8.65 -12.86
C THR A 7 -2.35 -8.12 -14.23
N LYS A 8 -3.49 -8.53 -14.73
CA LYS A 8 -3.98 -8.09 -16.04
C LYS A 8 -4.11 -6.57 -16.14
N ALA A 9 -4.52 -5.93 -15.04
CA ALA A 9 -4.70 -4.49 -14.98
C ALA A 9 -3.36 -3.76 -15.19
N MET A 10 -2.32 -4.13 -14.46
CA MET A 10 -0.99 -3.51 -14.57
C MET A 10 -0.28 -3.91 -15.87
N THR A 11 -0.42 -5.17 -16.34
CA THR A 11 0.12 -5.60 -17.63
C THR A 11 -0.44 -4.75 -18.77
N ASN A 12 -1.72 -4.40 -18.75
CA ASN A 12 -2.32 -3.51 -19.75
C ASN A 12 -1.70 -2.12 -19.77
N ILE A 13 -1.23 -1.60 -18.62
CA ILE A 13 -0.59 -0.29 -18.54
C ILE A 13 0.89 -0.37 -18.97
N TRP A 14 1.64 -1.35 -18.47
CA TRP A 14 3.09 -1.38 -18.57
C TRP A 14 3.66 -2.21 -19.72
N ASN A 15 2.81 -2.92 -20.51
CA ASN A 15 3.31 -3.66 -21.67
C ASN A 15 3.84 -2.73 -22.76
N MET A 16 4.77 -3.24 -23.56
CA MET A 16 5.44 -2.51 -24.64
C MET A 16 4.44 -1.91 -25.65
N LYS A 17 3.43 -2.69 -26.06
CA LYS A 17 2.44 -2.23 -27.04
C LYS A 17 1.66 -1.01 -26.54
N ASN A 18 1.23 -1.01 -25.28
CA ASN A 18 0.53 0.13 -24.70
C ASN A 18 1.45 1.35 -24.57
N ARG A 19 2.70 1.17 -24.13
CA ARG A 19 3.68 2.27 -24.09
C ARG A 19 3.86 2.93 -25.46
N LEU A 20 4.02 2.14 -26.51
CA LEU A 20 4.16 2.68 -27.89
C LEU A 20 2.86 3.35 -28.38
N ASN A 21 1.69 2.83 -28.01
CA ASN A 21 0.41 3.50 -28.28
C ASN A 21 0.33 4.86 -27.58
N LEU A 22 0.75 4.95 -26.33
CA LEU A 22 0.76 6.22 -25.60
C LEU A 22 1.77 7.20 -26.21
N TRP A 23 2.94 6.74 -26.67
CA TRP A 23 3.89 7.57 -27.39
C TRP A 23 3.29 8.10 -28.71
N MET A 24 2.57 7.25 -29.45
CA MET A 24 1.88 7.68 -30.68
C MET A 24 0.79 8.72 -30.38
N ASN A 25 -0.03 8.47 -29.38
CA ASN A 25 -1.06 9.42 -28.95
C ASN A 25 -0.45 10.76 -28.51
N PHE A 26 0.68 10.73 -27.77
CA PHE A 26 1.42 11.93 -27.41
C PHE A 26 1.85 12.74 -28.63
N GLN A 27 2.43 12.10 -29.67
CA GLN A 27 2.83 12.80 -30.91
C GLN A 27 1.63 13.39 -31.63
N ILE A 28 0.51 12.68 -31.72
CA ILE A 28 -0.73 13.17 -32.32
C ILE A 28 -1.28 14.37 -31.52
N ASP A 29 -1.28 14.29 -30.18
CA ASP A 29 -1.76 15.35 -29.30
C ASP A 29 -0.90 16.62 -29.38
N VAL A 30 0.43 16.48 -29.53
CA VAL A 30 1.34 17.59 -29.80
C VAL A 30 1.01 18.22 -31.16
N CYS A 31 0.82 17.41 -32.21
CA CYS A 31 0.43 17.93 -33.53
C CYS A 31 -0.93 18.64 -33.48
N GLU A 32 -1.90 18.15 -32.71
CA GLU A 32 -3.19 18.81 -32.48
C GLU A 32 -3.01 20.18 -31.82
N SER A 33 -2.20 20.27 -30.79
CA SER A 33 -1.88 21.51 -30.11
C SER A 33 -1.19 22.54 -31.05
N LEU A 34 -0.20 22.05 -31.82
CA LEU A 34 0.49 22.89 -32.78
C LEU A 34 -0.44 23.38 -33.92
N GLN A 35 -1.44 22.58 -34.30
CA GLN A 35 -2.47 22.99 -35.27
C GLN A 35 -3.37 24.11 -34.65
N HIS A 36 -3.77 23.99 -33.39
CA HIS A 36 -4.52 25.04 -32.70
C HIS A 36 -3.73 26.37 -32.59
N LEU A 37 -2.40 26.27 -32.57
CA LEU A 37 -1.51 27.45 -32.60
C LEU A 37 -1.21 27.94 -33.99
N ASN A 38 -1.84 27.40 -35.06
CA ASN A 38 -1.63 27.70 -36.47
C ASN A 38 -0.19 27.44 -36.95
N ILE A 39 0.57 26.56 -36.30
CA ILE A 39 1.92 26.16 -36.72
C ILE A 39 1.82 25.05 -37.75
N ILE A 40 0.93 24.08 -37.52
CA ILE A 40 0.65 22.96 -38.43
C ILE A 40 -0.63 23.24 -39.22
N PRO A 41 -0.63 23.08 -40.54
CA PRO A 41 -1.86 23.17 -41.35
C PRO A 41 -2.87 22.10 -40.93
N LEU A 42 -4.16 22.45 -40.87
CA LEU A 42 -5.23 21.48 -40.50
C LEU A 42 -5.19 20.22 -41.37
N LYS A 43 -4.91 20.34 -42.67
CA LYS A 43 -4.78 19.22 -43.60
C LYS A 43 -3.68 18.25 -43.16
N ASP A 44 -2.50 18.73 -42.78
CA ASP A 44 -1.37 17.93 -42.35
C ASP A 44 -1.70 17.19 -41.05
N PHE A 45 -2.30 17.89 -40.06
CA PHE A 45 -2.76 17.26 -38.82
C PHE A 45 -3.78 16.13 -39.07
N GLN A 46 -4.78 16.38 -39.95
CA GLN A 46 -5.77 15.34 -40.29
C GLN A 46 -5.14 14.10 -40.93
N LEU A 47 -4.13 14.29 -41.80
CA LEU A 47 -3.38 13.18 -42.39
C LEU A 47 -2.56 12.40 -41.35
N ILE A 48 -1.87 13.10 -40.43
CA ILE A 48 -1.15 12.47 -39.34
C ILE A 48 -2.11 11.62 -38.48
N LYS A 49 -3.21 12.22 -38.03
CA LYS A 49 -4.21 11.56 -37.17
C LYS A 49 -4.80 10.30 -37.85
N LYS A 50 -5.02 10.35 -39.16
CA LYS A 50 -5.59 9.24 -39.92
C LYS A 50 -4.59 8.12 -40.21
N ASN A 51 -3.34 8.46 -40.50
CA ASN A 51 -2.36 7.53 -41.09
C ASN A 51 -1.27 7.08 -40.12
N ALA A 52 -1.12 7.75 -38.96
CA ALA A 52 -0.18 7.32 -37.93
C ALA A 52 -0.61 5.91 -37.41
N LYS A 53 0.30 4.95 -37.51
CA LYS A 53 0.05 3.56 -37.13
C LYS A 53 1.30 2.97 -36.49
N LEU A 54 1.08 2.07 -35.52
CA LEU A 54 2.16 1.30 -34.93
C LEU A 54 2.46 0.08 -35.78
N ASP A 55 3.76 -0.09 -36.06
CA ASP A 55 4.35 -1.30 -36.63
C ASP A 55 5.52 -1.73 -35.72
N ILE A 56 5.25 -2.70 -34.84
CA ILE A 56 6.23 -3.14 -33.83
C ILE A 56 7.41 -3.86 -34.47
N GLU A 57 7.20 -4.59 -35.57
CA GLU A 57 8.27 -5.28 -36.29
C GLU A 57 9.22 -4.27 -36.92
N LEU A 58 8.68 -3.28 -37.61
CA LEU A 58 9.47 -2.16 -38.14
C LEU A 58 10.19 -1.39 -37.06
N MET A 59 9.52 -1.12 -35.95
CA MET A 59 10.12 -0.44 -34.77
C MET A 59 11.36 -1.20 -34.27
N ASN A 60 11.22 -2.51 -34.05
CA ASN A 60 12.32 -3.35 -33.57
C ASN A 60 13.50 -3.38 -34.57
N LYS A 61 13.21 -3.47 -35.89
CA LYS A 61 14.24 -3.40 -36.93
C LYS A 61 15.00 -2.07 -36.90
N LEU A 62 14.26 -0.95 -36.82
CA LEU A 62 14.84 0.38 -36.82
C LEU A 62 15.65 0.63 -35.51
N GLU A 63 15.24 0.08 -34.38
CA GLU A 63 16.00 0.21 -33.13
C GLU A 63 17.33 -0.54 -33.19
N LEU A 64 17.38 -1.73 -33.84
CA LEU A 64 18.64 -2.44 -34.09
C LEU A 64 19.61 -1.64 -34.95
N GLU A 65 19.09 -0.87 -35.92
CA GLU A 65 19.89 -0.02 -36.80
C GLU A 65 20.34 1.29 -36.08
N THR A 66 19.39 2.00 -35.46
CA THR A 66 19.63 3.33 -34.90
C THR A 66 20.25 3.31 -33.50
N LYS A 67 20.16 2.20 -32.78
CA LYS A 67 20.54 2.04 -31.37
C LYS A 67 19.88 3.10 -30.44
N HIS A 68 18.69 3.57 -30.84
CA HIS A 68 17.96 4.61 -30.11
C HIS A 68 16.44 4.39 -30.29
N ASP A 69 15.75 4.06 -29.20
CA ASP A 69 14.33 3.71 -29.18
C ASP A 69 13.41 4.83 -29.69
N VAL A 70 13.60 6.08 -29.24
CA VAL A 70 12.75 7.21 -29.68
C VAL A 70 13.00 7.57 -31.15
N VAL A 71 14.24 7.49 -31.64
CA VAL A 71 14.54 7.72 -33.08
C VAL A 71 13.92 6.63 -33.92
N ALA A 72 14.02 5.38 -33.52
CA ALA A 72 13.37 4.26 -34.18
C ALA A 72 11.86 4.41 -34.22
N PHE A 73 11.26 4.83 -33.10
CA PHE A 73 9.83 5.10 -32.98
C PHE A 73 9.37 6.23 -33.94
N THR A 74 10.05 7.37 -33.94
CA THR A 74 9.67 8.49 -34.82
C THR A 74 9.82 8.14 -36.29
N ARG A 75 10.85 7.37 -36.69
CA ARG A 75 11.02 6.85 -38.05
C ARG A 75 9.91 5.87 -38.43
N MET A 76 9.58 4.94 -37.55
CA MET A 76 8.47 3.99 -37.74
C MET A 76 7.15 4.75 -37.93
N LEU A 77 6.85 5.73 -37.10
CA LEU A 77 5.63 6.51 -37.19
C LEU A 77 5.57 7.31 -38.50
N SER A 78 6.71 7.84 -38.96
CA SER A 78 6.83 8.60 -40.20
C SER A 78 6.72 7.71 -41.47
N ALA A 79 6.97 6.43 -41.38
CA ALA A 79 6.99 5.52 -42.54
C ALA A 79 5.63 5.45 -43.27
N ASN A 80 4.52 5.64 -42.57
CA ASN A 80 3.17 5.67 -43.11
C ASN A 80 2.67 7.06 -43.50
N LEU A 81 3.52 8.10 -43.36
CA LEU A 81 3.22 9.49 -43.63
C LEU A 81 4.04 9.96 -44.84
N LYS A 82 3.57 11.05 -45.50
CA LYS A 82 4.27 11.68 -46.60
C LYS A 82 4.99 12.96 -46.11
N THR A 83 4.76 14.10 -46.73
CA THR A 83 5.36 15.37 -46.38
C THR A 83 4.96 15.87 -44.98
N GLU A 84 3.79 15.46 -44.50
CA GLU A 84 3.30 15.75 -43.15
C GLU A 84 4.14 15.09 -42.04
N SER A 85 4.95 14.08 -42.34
CA SER A 85 5.88 13.46 -41.38
C SER A 85 6.88 14.44 -40.78
N ARG A 86 7.16 15.57 -41.42
CA ARG A 86 8.03 16.64 -40.91
C ARG A 86 7.57 17.22 -39.57
N TRP A 87 6.32 17.03 -39.20
CA TRP A 87 5.74 17.48 -37.94
C TRP A 87 5.86 16.48 -36.78
N ILE A 88 6.26 15.23 -37.06
CA ILE A 88 6.50 14.26 -36.02
C ILE A 88 7.75 14.67 -35.24
N HIS A 89 7.61 14.76 -33.92
CA HIS A 89 8.66 15.17 -32.99
C HIS A 89 9.15 16.63 -33.19
N TYR A 90 8.33 17.47 -33.78
CA TYR A 90 8.68 18.86 -34.06
C TYR A 90 8.86 19.68 -32.77
N GLY A 91 10.05 20.25 -32.57
CA GLY A 91 10.43 21.06 -31.41
C GLY A 91 10.62 20.28 -30.10
N LEU A 92 10.49 18.95 -30.13
CA LEU A 92 10.58 18.07 -28.96
C LEU A 92 11.98 17.51 -28.74
N THR A 93 12.26 17.12 -27.50
CA THR A 93 13.31 16.16 -27.15
C THR A 93 12.68 14.85 -26.72
N SER A 94 13.46 13.75 -26.73
CA SER A 94 12.97 12.41 -26.40
C SER A 94 12.24 12.36 -25.04
N THR A 95 12.73 13.06 -24.04
CA THR A 95 12.18 13.05 -22.68
C THR A 95 10.92 13.89 -22.52
N ASP A 96 10.60 14.80 -23.45
CA ASP A 96 9.29 15.44 -23.48
C ASP A 96 8.18 14.35 -23.61
N MET A 97 8.43 13.34 -24.43
CA MET A 97 7.52 12.21 -24.62
C MET A 97 7.72 11.14 -23.54
N VAL A 98 8.96 10.70 -23.33
CA VAL A 98 9.24 9.55 -22.44
C VAL A 98 8.80 9.81 -21.01
N ASP A 99 9.20 10.95 -20.42
CA ASP A 99 8.85 11.29 -19.04
C ASP A 99 7.34 11.56 -18.88
N SER A 100 6.75 12.32 -19.82
CA SER A 100 5.31 12.64 -19.76
C SER A 100 4.44 11.38 -19.89
N VAL A 101 4.79 10.45 -20.78
CA VAL A 101 4.07 9.18 -20.93
C VAL A 101 4.32 8.25 -19.75
N GLN A 102 5.53 8.21 -19.21
CA GLN A 102 5.83 7.45 -17.98
C GLN A 102 4.96 7.95 -16.82
N ASN A 103 4.83 9.27 -16.65
CA ASN A 103 3.97 9.83 -15.60
C ASN A 103 2.47 9.59 -15.87
N LEU A 104 2.05 9.49 -17.14
CA LEU A 104 0.69 9.07 -17.49
C LEU A 104 0.45 7.58 -17.12
N GLN A 105 1.42 6.71 -17.36
CA GLN A 105 1.34 5.31 -16.92
C GLN A 105 1.32 5.19 -15.39
N ILE A 106 2.12 6.00 -14.69
CA ILE A 106 2.10 6.14 -13.23
C ILE A 106 0.70 6.58 -12.75
N LYS A 107 0.10 7.60 -13.39
CA LYS A 107 -1.25 8.07 -13.08
C LYS A 107 -2.28 6.95 -13.17
N PHE A 108 -2.32 6.21 -14.27
CA PHE A 108 -3.24 5.09 -14.44
C PHE A 108 -3.00 3.98 -13.40
N SER A 109 -1.74 3.72 -13.06
CA SER A 109 -1.39 2.73 -12.04
C SER A 109 -1.82 3.20 -10.64
N ASN A 110 -1.62 4.47 -10.31
CA ASN A 110 -2.07 5.06 -9.05
C ASN A 110 -3.60 4.97 -8.89
N GLU A 111 -4.36 5.17 -9.96
CA GLU A 111 -5.83 5.04 -9.97
C GLU A 111 -6.28 3.61 -9.61
N ILE A 112 -5.54 2.60 -10.07
CA ILE A 112 -5.79 1.19 -9.71
C ILE A 112 -5.44 0.93 -8.24
N ILE A 113 -4.24 1.34 -7.79
CA ILE A 113 -3.81 1.16 -6.41
C ILE A 113 -4.75 1.85 -5.43
N GLU A 114 -5.21 3.06 -5.74
CA GLU A 114 -6.19 3.78 -4.93
C GLU A 114 -7.51 3.00 -4.80
N LYS A 115 -8.04 2.48 -5.91
CA LYS A 115 -9.25 1.67 -5.93
C LYS A 115 -9.10 0.39 -5.10
N ASP A 116 -7.96 -0.28 -5.20
CA ASP A 116 -7.69 -1.51 -4.45
C ASP A 116 -7.56 -1.23 -2.95
N LEU A 117 -6.92 -0.13 -2.56
CA LEU A 117 -6.85 0.30 -1.17
C LEU A 117 -8.23 0.64 -0.60
N ILE A 118 -9.11 1.28 -1.39
CA ILE A 118 -10.50 1.55 -0.99
C ILE A 118 -11.26 0.24 -0.78
N THR A 119 -11.06 -0.75 -1.66
CA THR A 119 -11.69 -2.07 -1.52
C THR A 119 -11.21 -2.77 -0.23
N LEU A 120 -9.91 -2.77 0.03
CA LEU A 120 -9.33 -3.28 1.28
C LEU A 120 -9.88 -2.55 2.51
N GLN A 121 -9.96 -1.22 2.45
CA GLN A 121 -10.50 -0.37 3.51
C GLN A 121 -11.94 -0.76 3.87
N LEU A 122 -12.82 -0.95 2.87
CA LEU A 122 -14.20 -1.35 3.07
C LEU A 122 -14.29 -2.72 3.74
N LYS A 123 -13.44 -3.66 3.34
CA LYS A 123 -13.37 -4.99 3.97
C LYS A 123 -12.93 -4.92 5.43
N LEU A 124 -11.94 -4.12 5.73
CA LEU A 124 -11.47 -3.90 7.11
C LEU A 124 -12.57 -3.26 7.97
N LYS A 125 -13.35 -2.32 7.43
CA LYS A 125 -14.51 -1.73 8.11
C LYS A 125 -15.56 -2.79 8.42
N GLU A 126 -15.93 -3.63 7.46
CA GLU A 126 -16.87 -4.74 7.66
C GLU A 126 -16.44 -5.65 8.83
N LEU A 127 -15.17 -6.11 8.79
CA LEU A 127 -14.63 -7.00 9.82
C LEU A 127 -14.55 -6.31 11.19
N ALA A 128 -14.20 -5.03 11.24
CA ALA A 128 -14.18 -4.26 12.48
C ALA A 128 -15.54 -4.25 13.15
N PHE A 129 -16.60 -3.92 12.43
CA PHE A 129 -17.96 -3.90 12.98
C PHE A 129 -18.46 -5.30 13.35
N LYS A 130 -18.20 -6.31 12.50
CA LYS A 130 -18.61 -7.69 12.75
C LYS A 130 -18.04 -8.25 14.04
N TYR A 131 -16.77 -7.93 14.36
CA TYR A 131 -16.06 -8.47 15.51
C TYR A 131 -15.84 -7.43 16.62
N LYS A 132 -16.63 -6.36 16.65
CA LYS A 132 -16.52 -5.26 17.60
C LYS A 132 -16.51 -5.71 19.05
N ASN A 133 -17.35 -6.67 19.41
CA ASN A 133 -17.49 -7.16 20.78
C ASN A 133 -16.81 -8.53 21.01
N GLN A 134 -16.08 -9.05 20.00
CA GLN A 134 -15.34 -10.29 20.15
C GLN A 134 -14.06 -10.04 20.98
N LEU A 135 -13.96 -10.63 22.15
CA LEU A 135 -12.76 -10.56 22.96
C LEU A 135 -11.65 -11.48 22.40
N VAL A 136 -10.44 -10.96 22.45
CA VAL A 136 -9.19 -11.66 22.15
C VAL A 136 -8.12 -11.23 23.16
N ILE A 137 -7.24 -12.14 23.58
CA ILE A 137 -6.12 -11.76 24.45
C ILE A 137 -5.10 -10.96 23.65
N ALA A 138 -4.84 -9.72 24.07
CA ALA A 138 -3.77 -8.92 23.45
C ALA A 138 -2.41 -9.42 23.93
N ARG A 139 -1.39 -9.22 23.10
CA ARG A 139 -0.01 -9.58 23.39
C ARG A 139 0.91 -8.39 23.14
N SER A 140 1.74 -8.09 24.12
CA SER A 140 2.89 -7.20 23.93
C SER A 140 4.16 -7.99 24.22
N HIS A 141 5.23 -7.77 23.46
CA HIS A 141 6.47 -8.55 23.55
C HIS A 141 6.26 -10.09 23.37
N GLY A 142 5.14 -10.50 22.74
CA GLY A 142 4.75 -11.91 22.62
C GLY A 142 4.07 -12.51 23.85
N ILE A 143 3.96 -11.77 24.95
CA ILE A 143 3.39 -12.20 26.24
C ILE A 143 1.94 -11.73 26.36
N PHE A 144 1.08 -12.52 27.02
CA PHE A 144 -0.30 -12.15 27.32
C PHE A 144 -0.36 -10.85 28.13
N GLY A 145 -1.07 -9.88 27.60
CA GLY A 145 -1.49 -8.67 28.30
C GLY A 145 -2.95 -8.76 28.74
N GLU A 146 -3.73 -7.75 28.46
CA GLU A 146 -5.17 -7.68 28.76
C GLU A 146 -6.00 -8.14 27.56
N PRO A 147 -7.23 -8.65 27.76
CA PRO A 147 -8.20 -8.82 26.69
C PRO A 147 -8.51 -7.48 26.00
N THR A 148 -8.81 -7.56 24.70
CA THR A 148 -9.26 -6.43 23.92
C THR A 148 -10.28 -6.86 22.87
N SER A 149 -10.88 -5.91 22.14
CA SER A 149 -11.76 -6.21 21.03
C SER A 149 -10.96 -6.63 19.79
N LEU A 150 -11.34 -7.74 19.17
CA LEU A 150 -10.82 -8.11 17.85
C LEU A 150 -11.18 -7.06 16.79
N GLY A 151 -12.36 -6.43 16.91
CA GLY A 151 -12.78 -5.35 16.02
C GLY A 151 -11.85 -4.15 16.05
N LEU A 152 -11.21 -3.84 17.20
CA LEU A 152 -10.21 -2.77 17.30
C LEU A 152 -8.96 -3.08 16.47
N LYS A 153 -8.56 -4.33 16.31
CA LYS A 153 -7.44 -4.73 15.44
C LYS A 153 -7.74 -4.36 13.98
N PHE A 154 -8.92 -4.69 13.48
CA PHE A 154 -9.34 -4.33 12.12
C PHE A 154 -9.55 -2.81 11.98
N ALA A 155 -10.08 -2.14 13.00
CA ALA A 155 -10.24 -0.69 13.02
C ALA A 155 -8.90 0.05 12.96
N LEU A 156 -7.85 -0.46 13.62
CA LEU A 156 -6.49 0.07 13.55
C LEU A 156 -5.94 -0.02 12.11
N TRP A 157 -6.12 -1.15 11.44
CA TRP A 157 -5.67 -1.33 10.06
C TRP A 157 -6.46 -0.46 9.09
N TYR A 158 -7.78 -0.35 9.28
CA TYR A 158 -8.63 0.59 8.53
C TYR A 158 -8.12 2.03 8.60
N ASP A 159 -7.84 2.51 9.81
CA ASP A 159 -7.36 3.88 10.03
C ASP A 159 -5.96 4.12 9.45
N GLU A 160 -5.11 3.09 9.43
CA GLU A 160 -3.82 3.15 8.75
C GLU A 160 -3.96 3.21 7.22
N ILE A 161 -4.87 2.45 6.62
CA ILE A 161 -5.18 2.53 5.18
C ILE A 161 -5.74 3.92 4.83
N ASN A 162 -6.57 4.54 5.68
CA ASN A 162 -7.01 5.93 5.49
C ASN A 162 -5.82 6.89 5.34
N ARG A 163 -4.84 6.77 6.23
CA ARG A 163 -3.62 7.59 6.16
C ARG A 163 -2.78 7.30 4.91
N GLN A 164 -2.75 6.05 4.46
CA GLN A 164 -2.05 5.69 3.22
C GLN A 164 -2.72 6.30 1.98
N LEU A 165 -4.06 6.32 1.92
CA LEU A 165 -4.80 6.97 0.83
C LEU A 165 -4.52 8.47 0.77
N VAL A 166 -4.52 9.18 1.90
CA VAL A 166 -4.18 10.61 1.96
C VAL A 166 -2.75 10.87 1.47
N ARG A 167 -1.79 10.04 1.87
CA ARG A 167 -0.38 10.18 1.43
C ARG A 167 -0.22 9.85 -0.05
N LEU A 168 -0.95 8.86 -0.56
CA LEU A 168 -0.94 8.53 -1.99
C LEU A 168 -1.48 9.71 -2.81
N GLU A 169 -2.56 10.35 -2.40
CA GLU A 169 -3.09 11.54 -3.06
C GLU A 169 -2.04 12.67 -3.12
N LEU A 170 -1.32 12.90 -2.02
CA LEU A 170 -0.23 13.88 -2.00
C LEU A 170 0.90 13.51 -2.97
N ALA A 171 1.27 12.23 -3.04
CA ALA A 171 2.29 11.76 -3.96
C ALA A 171 1.85 11.87 -5.43
N ARG A 172 0.59 11.58 -5.73
CA ARG A 172 -0.01 11.77 -7.05
C ARG A 172 0.11 13.21 -7.53
N LYS A 173 -0.22 14.19 -6.69
CA LYS A 173 -0.10 15.62 -7.00
C LYS A 173 1.34 16.04 -7.34
N GLN A 174 2.35 15.35 -6.79
CA GLN A 174 3.75 15.64 -7.07
C GLN A 174 4.25 15.02 -8.38
N VAL A 175 3.78 13.82 -8.72
CA VAL A 175 4.34 13.03 -9.83
C VAL A 175 3.51 13.07 -11.10
N GLU A 176 2.18 13.30 -11.01
CA GLU A 176 1.29 13.28 -12.16
C GLU A 176 1.39 14.62 -12.93
N VAL A 177 2.58 14.90 -13.44
CA VAL A 177 2.92 16.10 -14.21
C VAL A 177 3.45 15.75 -15.59
N ILE A 178 3.28 16.66 -16.54
CA ILE A 178 3.90 16.57 -17.87
C ILE A 178 5.00 17.60 -18.06
N LYS A 179 5.96 17.27 -18.91
CA LYS A 179 7.05 18.15 -19.31
C LYS A 179 7.16 18.16 -20.83
N ILE A 180 6.94 19.32 -21.45
CA ILE A 180 7.13 19.54 -22.88
C ILE A 180 7.83 20.90 -23.02
N THR A 181 9.13 20.91 -22.74
CA THR A 181 9.94 22.13 -22.57
C THR A 181 11.14 22.18 -23.52
N GLY A 182 11.30 21.11 -24.34
CA GLY A 182 12.45 20.95 -25.22
C GLY A 182 13.72 20.45 -24.51
N ALA A 183 14.83 20.47 -25.22
CA ALA A 183 16.08 19.80 -24.85
C ALA A 183 16.72 20.34 -23.57
N MET A 184 16.54 21.61 -23.21
CA MET A 184 17.17 22.22 -22.04
C MET A 184 16.15 22.83 -21.06
N GLY A 185 14.87 22.52 -21.20
CA GLY A 185 13.84 22.98 -20.27
C GLY A 185 13.40 24.45 -20.44
N ASN A 186 13.79 25.10 -21.51
CA ASN A 186 13.66 26.55 -21.67
C ASN A 186 12.71 26.99 -22.80
N PHE A 187 11.95 26.07 -23.40
CA PHE A 187 10.93 26.31 -24.42
C PHE A 187 11.42 27.01 -25.74
N VAL A 188 12.71 26.94 -26.04
CA VAL A 188 13.25 27.64 -27.23
C VAL A 188 12.60 27.17 -28.52
N HIS A 189 12.27 25.90 -28.65
CA HIS A 189 11.77 25.27 -29.87
C HIS A 189 10.29 24.92 -29.86
N ILE A 190 9.61 25.05 -28.71
CA ILE A 190 8.20 24.69 -28.56
C ILE A 190 7.49 25.67 -27.62
N SER A 191 6.25 26.02 -27.94
CA SER A 191 5.46 26.96 -27.13
C SER A 191 5.01 26.32 -25.80
N PRO A 192 5.06 27.06 -24.66
CA PRO A 192 4.48 26.61 -23.40
C PRO A 192 2.99 26.21 -23.51
N LYS A 193 2.24 26.81 -24.43
CA LYS A 193 0.83 26.48 -24.69
C LYS A 193 0.61 25.03 -25.11
N VAL A 194 1.64 24.35 -25.66
CA VAL A 194 1.57 22.92 -25.98
C VAL A 194 1.52 22.08 -24.69
N SER A 195 2.34 22.42 -23.69
CA SER A 195 2.29 21.77 -22.38
C SER A 195 0.92 21.94 -21.72
N GLU A 196 0.40 23.16 -21.70
CA GLU A 196 -0.92 23.49 -21.13
C GLU A 196 -2.06 22.71 -21.81
N PHE A 197 -2.02 22.63 -23.15
CA PHE A 197 -3.02 21.89 -23.93
C PHE A 197 -3.04 20.42 -23.59
N ILE A 198 -1.87 19.78 -23.54
CA ILE A 198 -1.77 18.35 -23.26
C ILE A 198 -2.06 18.04 -21.79
N ALA A 199 -1.61 18.87 -20.85
CA ALA A 199 -1.92 18.72 -19.43
C ALA A 199 -3.44 18.74 -19.21
N LYS A 200 -4.15 19.68 -19.80
CA LYS A 200 -5.61 19.74 -19.73
C LYS A 200 -6.27 18.49 -20.33
N LYS A 201 -5.79 18.03 -21.49
CA LYS A 201 -6.32 16.85 -22.20
C LYS A 201 -6.12 15.58 -21.40
N TRP A 202 -4.98 15.43 -20.74
CA TRP A 202 -4.61 14.24 -19.95
C TRP A 202 -5.02 14.34 -18.47
N LYS A 203 -5.60 15.48 -18.07
CA LYS A 203 -5.97 15.77 -16.66
C LYS A 203 -4.76 15.60 -15.74
N MET A 204 -3.66 16.23 -16.12
CA MET A 204 -2.40 16.29 -15.37
C MET A 204 -1.98 17.76 -15.22
N GLU A 205 -1.03 18.02 -14.35
CA GLU A 205 -0.44 19.35 -14.20
C GLU A 205 0.77 19.53 -15.12
N VAL A 206 1.15 20.78 -15.40
CA VAL A 206 2.41 21.09 -16.09
C VAL A 206 3.52 21.18 -15.06
N ASP A 207 4.67 20.54 -15.32
CA ASP A 207 5.85 20.74 -14.48
C ASP A 207 6.31 22.19 -14.54
N SER A 208 6.47 22.82 -13.39
CA SER A 208 6.77 24.26 -13.28
C SER A 208 8.19 24.59 -13.72
N CYS A 209 9.14 23.68 -13.55
CA CYS A 209 10.54 23.88 -13.93
C CYS A 209 11.23 22.52 -14.11
N ALA A 210 11.74 22.28 -15.31
CA ALA A 210 12.47 21.08 -15.66
C ALA A 210 13.80 21.42 -16.32
N THR A 211 14.70 20.44 -16.36
CA THR A 211 15.86 20.45 -17.25
C THR A 211 15.50 19.71 -18.55
N GLN A 212 16.36 18.90 -19.10
CA GLN A 212 15.97 17.98 -20.17
C GLN A 212 14.95 16.95 -19.69
N VAL A 213 14.91 16.67 -18.36
CA VAL A 213 14.03 15.71 -17.70
C VAL A 213 13.22 16.35 -16.58
N ILE A 214 12.13 15.69 -16.19
CA ILE A 214 11.43 15.98 -14.93
C ILE A 214 12.36 15.60 -13.76
N GLN A 215 12.39 16.41 -12.69
CA GLN A 215 13.25 16.14 -11.55
C GLN A 215 12.80 14.89 -10.78
N ARG A 216 13.77 14.06 -10.36
CA ARG A 216 13.50 12.71 -9.83
C ARG A 216 13.15 12.69 -8.34
N ASP A 217 13.26 13.80 -7.62
CA ASP A 217 12.73 13.96 -6.25
C ASP A 217 11.21 13.62 -6.17
N ARG A 218 10.45 13.88 -7.24
CA ARG A 218 9.05 13.49 -7.38
C ARG A 218 8.85 11.97 -7.32
N LEU A 219 9.76 11.21 -7.96
CA LEU A 219 9.74 9.75 -7.89
C LEU A 219 10.21 9.24 -6.53
N ILE A 220 11.16 9.90 -5.86
CA ILE A 220 11.54 9.57 -4.48
C ILE A 220 10.31 9.63 -3.58
N PHE A 221 9.55 10.73 -3.63
CA PHE A 221 8.37 10.90 -2.80
C PHE A 221 7.32 9.82 -3.08
N LEU A 222 7.02 9.55 -4.36
CA LEU A 222 6.08 8.51 -4.77
C LEU A 222 6.51 7.12 -4.30
N ILE A 223 7.74 6.70 -4.62
CA ILE A 223 8.20 5.32 -4.34
C ILE A 223 8.34 5.08 -2.84
N THR A 224 8.75 6.08 -2.06
CA THR A 224 8.74 6.03 -0.61
C THR A 224 7.31 5.80 -0.09
N GLN A 225 6.33 6.47 -0.67
CA GLN A 225 4.92 6.28 -0.29
C GLN A 225 4.39 4.90 -0.69
N LEU A 226 4.70 4.42 -1.89
CA LEU A 226 4.34 3.07 -2.33
C LEU A 226 4.98 1.99 -1.43
N SER A 227 6.21 2.21 -0.99
CA SER A 227 6.91 1.35 -0.02
C SER A 227 6.25 1.37 1.37
N SER A 228 5.73 2.52 1.79
CA SER A 228 4.94 2.63 3.04
C SER A 228 3.64 1.84 2.95
N ILE A 229 2.95 1.86 1.81
CA ILE A 229 1.77 1.04 1.55
C ILE A 229 2.14 -0.45 1.64
N ALA A 230 3.18 -0.89 0.94
CA ALA A 230 3.65 -2.28 0.99
C ALA A 230 3.96 -2.74 2.42
N THR A 231 4.53 -1.85 3.25
CA THR A 231 4.84 -2.12 4.66
C THR A 231 3.57 -2.27 5.50
N THR A 232 2.54 -1.47 5.25
CA THR A 232 1.23 -1.63 5.91
C THR A 232 0.59 -2.97 5.55
N ILE A 233 0.62 -3.36 4.29
CA ILE A 233 0.09 -4.65 3.82
C ILE A 233 0.88 -5.82 4.45
N GLU A 234 2.20 -5.72 4.51
CA GLU A 234 3.06 -6.72 5.18
C GLU A 234 2.74 -6.84 6.68
N LYS A 235 2.52 -5.71 7.38
CA LYS A 235 2.15 -5.71 8.79
C LYS A 235 0.86 -6.51 9.04
N ILE A 236 -0.16 -6.33 8.21
CA ILE A 236 -1.41 -7.09 8.30
C ILE A 236 -1.15 -8.59 8.07
N ALA A 237 -0.40 -8.92 7.02
CA ALA A 237 -0.04 -10.29 6.69
C ALA A 237 0.80 -10.96 7.80
N LEU A 238 1.74 -10.23 8.40
CA LEU A 238 2.56 -10.70 9.51
C LEU A 238 1.70 -11.03 10.75
N GLU A 239 0.74 -10.19 11.09
CA GLU A 239 -0.17 -10.44 12.20
C GLU A 239 -1.02 -11.71 11.98
N ILE A 240 -1.50 -11.94 10.74
CA ILE A 240 -2.23 -13.17 10.39
C ILE A 240 -1.31 -14.39 10.55
N ARG A 241 -0.06 -14.32 10.07
CA ARG A 241 0.93 -15.40 10.25
C ARG A 241 1.19 -15.72 11.73
N LEU A 242 1.36 -14.69 12.55
CA LEU A 242 1.58 -14.86 14.00
C LEU A 242 0.34 -15.45 14.68
N SER A 243 -0.85 -15.08 14.25
CA SER A 243 -2.12 -15.56 14.79
C SER A 243 -2.46 -16.99 14.34
N GLN A 244 -1.90 -17.45 13.22
CA GLN A 244 -2.10 -18.83 12.70
C GLN A 244 -1.17 -19.87 13.31
N ARG A 245 -0.16 -19.47 14.11
CA ARG A 245 0.73 -20.42 14.78
C ARG A 245 -0.08 -21.44 15.59
N SER A 246 0.39 -22.66 15.65
CA SER A 246 -0.31 -23.80 16.25
C SER A 246 -0.74 -23.55 17.71
N GLU A 247 0.08 -22.85 18.49
CA GLU A 247 -0.18 -22.50 19.89
C GLU A 247 -1.11 -21.30 20.06
N VAL A 248 -1.32 -20.48 19.01
CA VAL A 248 -2.22 -19.30 19.00
C VAL A 248 -3.55 -19.64 18.35
N ASN A 249 -3.55 -20.02 17.08
CA ASN A 249 -4.68 -20.55 16.31
C ASN A 249 -5.94 -19.66 16.32
N GLU A 250 -5.78 -18.34 16.33
CA GLU A 250 -6.89 -17.37 16.48
C GLU A 250 -7.42 -16.85 15.13
N LEU A 251 -6.51 -16.54 14.19
CA LEU A 251 -6.82 -16.08 12.83
C LEU A 251 -6.10 -17.01 11.86
N LEU A 252 -6.82 -17.57 10.87
CA LEU A 252 -6.23 -18.48 9.89
C LEU A 252 -6.63 -18.09 8.47
N GLU A 253 -5.71 -18.24 7.53
CA GLU A 253 -6.06 -18.14 6.12
C GLU A 253 -7.12 -19.19 5.76
N GLY A 254 -8.12 -18.76 4.98
CA GLY A 254 -9.11 -19.68 4.42
C GLY A 254 -8.46 -20.71 3.51
N PHE A 255 -8.91 -21.95 3.60
CA PHE A 255 -8.39 -23.06 2.82
C PHE A 255 -9.49 -23.66 1.95
N SER A 256 -9.32 -23.62 0.63
CA SER A 256 -10.27 -24.30 -0.27
C SER A 256 -10.09 -25.82 -0.23
N ILE A 257 -11.14 -26.57 -0.56
CA ILE A 257 -11.14 -28.04 -0.54
C ILE A 257 -10.03 -28.62 -1.45
N SER A 258 -9.74 -27.97 -2.56
CA SER A 258 -8.72 -28.41 -3.52
C SER A 258 -7.31 -27.93 -3.19
N GLN A 259 -7.15 -26.98 -2.28
CA GLN A 259 -5.86 -26.39 -1.93
C GLN A 259 -4.99 -27.37 -1.15
N LYS A 260 -3.70 -27.42 -1.47
CA LYS A 260 -2.69 -28.19 -0.74
C LYS A 260 -1.82 -27.26 0.10
N GLY A 261 -1.75 -27.52 1.41
CA GLY A 261 -0.98 -26.69 2.34
C GLY A 261 0.48 -27.13 2.51
N SER A 262 0.75 -28.38 2.21
CA SER A 262 2.08 -28.98 2.32
C SER A 262 2.21 -30.12 1.31
N SER A 263 3.40 -30.28 0.74
CA SER A 263 3.71 -31.38 -0.19
C SER A 263 3.87 -32.74 0.51
N SER A 264 4.23 -32.72 1.80
CA SER A 264 4.54 -33.93 2.57
C SER A 264 3.54 -34.22 3.69
N MET A 265 2.92 -33.21 4.27
CA MET A 265 2.01 -33.36 5.41
C MET A 265 0.60 -32.84 5.07
N PRO A 266 -0.36 -33.71 4.68
CA PRO A 266 -1.67 -33.29 4.19
C PRO A 266 -2.51 -32.45 5.16
N HIS A 267 -2.29 -32.61 6.48
CA HIS A 267 -3.00 -31.86 7.53
C HIS A 267 -2.44 -30.45 7.76
N LYS A 268 -1.24 -30.15 7.24
CA LYS A 268 -0.52 -28.90 7.53
C LYS A 268 -1.02 -27.76 6.62
N LYS A 269 -1.71 -26.79 7.19
CA LYS A 269 -2.22 -25.60 6.52
C LYS A 269 -1.31 -24.41 6.78
N ASN A 270 -0.35 -24.17 5.88
CA ASN A 270 0.59 -23.06 6.02
C ASN A 270 -0.04 -21.73 5.57
N PRO A 271 0.30 -20.58 6.18
CA PRO A 271 -0.15 -19.24 5.76
C PRO A 271 0.64 -18.74 4.53
N ILE A 272 0.58 -19.48 3.42
CA ILE A 272 1.41 -19.26 2.23
C ILE A 272 1.10 -17.89 1.59
N GLY A 273 -0.15 -17.45 1.65
CA GLY A 273 -0.57 -16.17 1.12
C GLY A 273 0.10 -15.01 1.84
N SER A 274 0.04 -15.01 3.15
CA SER A 274 0.65 -13.99 3.99
C SER A 274 2.19 -14.04 3.96
N GLU A 275 2.79 -15.24 3.87
CA GLU A 275 4.24 -15.40 3.69
C GLU A 275 4.73 -14.79 2.37
N ASN A 276 4.00 -15.02 1.30
CA ASN A 276 4.29 -14.48 -0.03
C ASN A 276 4.20 -12.94 -0.04
N ILE A 277 3.17 -12.36 0.60
CA ILE A 277 3.04 -10.91 0.76
C ILE A 277 4.27 -10.33 1.47
N CYS A 278 4.68 -10.92 2.59
CA CYS A 278 5.86 -10.46 3.33
C CYS A 278 7.15 -10.51 2.48
N GLY A 279 7.30 -11.53 1.64
CA GLY A 279 8.43 -11.62 0.72
C GLY A 279 8.43 -10.53 -0.35
N LEU A 280 7.27 -10.31 -0.98
CA LEU A 280 7.12 -9.33 -2.06
C LEU A 280 7.23 -7.88 -1.57
N ALA A 281 6.74 -7.56 -0.38
CA ALA A 281 6.87 -6.23 0.20
C ALA A 281 8.34 -5.80 0.38
N ARG A 282 9.25 -6.75 0.62
CA ARG A 282 10.69 -6.48 0.71
C ARG A 282 11.26 -5.96 -0.61
N LEU A 283 10.79 -6.52 -1.75
CA LEU A 283 11.22 -6.07 -3.08
C LEU A 283 10.79 -4.62 -3.32
N VAL A 284 9.54 -4.26 -3.01
CA VAL A 284 9.09 -2.86 -3.16
C VAL A 284 9.98 -1.91 -2.36
N ARG A 285 10.30 -2.25 -1.10
CA ARG A 285 11.16 -1.42 -0.27
C ARG A 285 12.61 -1.33 -0.77
N SER A 286 13.12 -2.39 -1.40
CA SER A 286 14.50 -2.39 -1.90
C SER A 286 14.74 -1.37 -3.02
N TYR A 287 13.71 -1.00 -3.77
CA TYR A 287 13.82 0.00 -4.83
C TYR A 287 13.99 1.45 -4.33
N ASN A 288 13.77 1.71 -3.02
CA ASN A 288 14.04 3.05 -2.46
C ASN A 288 15.49 3.49 -2.64
N SER A 289 16.47 2.61 -2.48
CA SER A 289 17.87 2.98 -2.67
C SER A 289 18.15 3.44 -4.10
N ILE A 290 17.56 2.78 -5.08
CA ILE A 290 17.75 3.10 -6.51
C ILE A 290 17.15 4.47 -6.84
N VAL A 291 15.94 4.78 -6.35
CA VAL A 291 15.29 6.05 -6.69
C VAL A 291 16.01 7.25 -6.06
N TYR A 292 16.66 7.09 -4.92
CA TYR A 292 17.50 8.15 -4.35
C TYR A 292 18.72 8.44 -5.23
N GLU A 293 19.38 7.41 -5.77
CA GLU A 293 20.50 7.56 -6.70
C GLU A 293 20.08 8.20 -8.03
N ASN A 294 18.87 7.94 -8.51
CA ASN A 294 18.33 8.53 -9.73
C ASN A 294 18.12 10.04 -9.64
N ASN A 295 18.11 10.63 -8.44
CA ASN A 295 18.02 12.08 -8.27
C ASN A 295 19.36 12.80 -8.55
N LEU A 296 20.48 12.08 -8.54
CA LEU A 296 21.82 12.61 -8.69
C LEU A 296 22.26 12.60 -10.16
N LEU A 297 21.52 13.28 -11.01
CA LEU A 297 21.84 13.38 -12.44
C LEU A 297 22.92 14.43 -12.69
N TRP A 298 23.75 14.20 -13.74
CA TRP A 298 24.74 15.16 -14.17
C TRP A 298 24.10 16.29 -14.97
N TYR A 299 24.30 17.54 -14.52
CA TYR A 299 23.84 18.75 -15.18
C TYR A 299 22.33 18.67 -15.53
N GLU A 300 21.97 18.95 -16.77
CA GLU A 300 20.58 18.92 -17.24
C GLU A 300 20.05 17.50 -17.45
N ARG A 301 20.93 16.51 -17.65
CA ARG A 301 20.61 15.06 -17.72
C ARG A 301 21.86 14.22 -17.97
N ASP A 302 21.94 13.05 -17.36
CA ASP A 302 22.56 11.83 -17.91
C ASP A 302 21.49 10.73 -18.07
N ILE A 303 21.85 9.54 -18.55
CA ILE A 303 20.86 8.48 -18.84
C ILE A 303 20.86 7.34 -17.81
N SER A 304 21.62 7.46 -16.72
CA SER A 304 21.78 6.41 -15.70
C SER A 304 20.44 5.97 -15.08
N HIS A 305 19.52 6.92 -14.88
CA HIS A 305 18.17 6.65 -14.34
C HIS A 305 17.31 5.76 -15.25
N SER A 306 17.47 5.87 -16.56
CA SER A 306 16.50 5.32 -17.52
C SER A 306 16.46 3.79 -17.50
N SER A 307 17.60 3.12 -17.38
CA SER A 307 17.69 1.66 -17.41
C SER A 307 16.99 1.02 -16.22
N ASN A 308 17.18 1.58 -15.02
CA ASN A 308 16.57 1.03 -13.81
C ASN A 308 15.09 1.42 -13.67
N GLU A 309 14.67 2.63 -14.08
CA GLU A 309 13.26 3.06 -14.05
C GLU A 309 12.38 2.18 -14.93
N ARG A 310 12.90 1.68 -16.05
CA ARG A 310 12.19 0.74 -16.95
C ARG A 310 11.87 -0.60 -16.29
N ILE A 311 12.61 -0.97 -15.25
CA ILE A 311 12.43 -2.21 -14.48
C ILE A 311 11.63 -1.92 -13.21
N MET A 312 12.11 -0.99 -12.37
CA MET A 312 11.57 -0.79 -11.03
C MET A 312 10.13 -0.27 -11.02
N LEU A 313 9.76 0.64 -11.94
CA LEU A 313 8.41 1.21 -11.93
C LEU A 313 7.33 0.16 -12.24
N PRO A 314 7.40 -0.60 -13.36
CA PRO A 314 6.44 -1.67 -13.59
C PRO A 314 6.46 -2.72 -12.47
N ASP A 315 7.64 -3.09 -11.96
CA ASP A 315 7.76 -4.09 -10.90
C ASP A 315 7.08 -3.65 -9.61
N ILE A 316 7.27 -2.42 -9.17
CA ILE A 316 6.63 -1.87 -7.97
C ILE A 316 5.10 -1.93 -8.11
N TYR A 317 4.56 -1.48 -9.22
CA TYR A 317 3.11 -1.43 -9.43
C TYR A 317 2.49 -2.83 -9.56
N HIS A 318 3.13 -3.74 -10.28
CA HIS A 318 2.68 -5.14 -10.34
C HIS A 318 2.65 -5.80 -8.95
N ILE A 319 3.72 -5.63 -8.19
CA ILE A 319 3.80 -6.21 -6.84
C ILE A 319 2.74 -5.62 -5.92
N LEU A 320 2.57 -4.29 -5.93
CA LEU A 320 1.59 -3.62 -5.06
C LEU A 320 0.17 -4.06 -5.37
N ASP A 321 -0.25 -4.00 -6.63
CA ASP A 321 -1.56 -4.47 -7.06
C ASP A 321 -1.77 -5.94 -6.63
N PHE A 322 -0.78 -6.80 -6.87
CA PHE A 322 -0.85 -8.21 -6.48
C PHE A 322 -1.01 -8.40 -4.96
N ILE A 323 -0.19 -7.73 -4.13
CA ILE A 323 -0.23 -7.95 -2.67
C ILE A 323 -1.46 -7.31 -2.02
N ILE A 324 -1.98 -6.18 -2.53
CA ILE A 324 -3.21 -5.56 -2.01
C ILE A 324 -4.42 -6.44 -2.33
N ASN A 325 -4.53 -6.93 -3.56
CA ASN A 325 -5.59 -7.85 -3.93
C ASN A 325 -5.50 -9.17 -3.17
N ARG A 326 -4.27 -9.67 -2.94
CA ARG A 326 -4.05 -10.90 -2.19
C ARG A 326 -4.43 -10.78 -0.72
N ILE A 327 -4.07 -9.69 -0.03
CA ILE A 327 -4.46 -9.49 1.37
C ILE A 327 -5.98 -9.29 1.49
N THR A 328 -6.60 -8.60 0.55
CA THR A 328 -8.05 -8.43 0.51
C THR A 328 -8.76 -9.79 0.40
N ASN A 329 -8.29 -10.65 -0.49
CA ASN A 329 -8.82 -12.01 -0.63
C ASN A 329 -8.59 -12.88 0.63
N ILE A 330 -7.43 -12.75 1.28
CA ILE A 330 -7.17 -13.44 2.55
C ILE A 330 -8.16 -12.98 3.61
N LEU A 331 -8.44 -11.69 3.72
CA LEU A 331 -9.39 -11.13 4.68
C LEU A 331 -10.84 -11.52 4.36
N ASP A 332 -11.21 -11.63 3.09
CA ASP A 332 -12.53 -12.11 2.66
C ASP A 332 -12.80 -13.55 3.12
N ASN A 333 -11.76 -14.38 3.12
CA ASN A 333 -11.84 -15.80 3.46
C ASN A 333 -11.25 -16.12 4.84
N LEU A 334 -10.99 -15.09 5.67
CA LEU A 334 -10.34 -15.25 6.97
C LEU A 334 -11.20 -16.08 7.92
N VAL A 335 -10.62 -17.14 8.46
CA VAL A 335 -11.26 -17.98 9.50
C VAL A 335 -10.93 -17.39 10.87
N ILE A 336 -11.98 -16.99 11.58
CA ILE A 336 -11.90 -16.45 12.95
C ILE A 336 -12.24 -17.56 13.92
N ASN A 337 -11.25 -18.04 14.67
CA ASN A 337 -11.42 -19.13 15.63
C ASN A 337 -11.73 -18.58 17.03
N THR A 338 -13.00 -18.29 17.28
CA THR A 338 -13.47 -17.73 18.56
C THR A 338 -13.25 -18.68 19.74
N SER A 339 -13.29 -19.99 19.50
CA SER A 339 -13.02 -21.00 20.54
C SER A 339 -11.55 -20.93 20.98
N ALA A 340 -10.61 -20.79 20.04
CA ALA A 340 -9.19 -20.62 20.39
C ALA A 340 -8.96 -19.32 21.15
N MET A 341 -9.63 -18.21 20.75
CA MET A 341 -9.57 -16.94 21.47
C MET A 341 -10.02 -17.07 22.92
N ALA A 342 -11.17 -17.73 23.16
CA ALA A 342 -11.66 -17.98 24.50
C ALA A 342 -10.69 -18.86 25.32
N ASN A 343 -10.14 -19.92 24.73
CA ASN A 343 -9.17 -20.79 25.36
C ASN A 343 -7.87 -20.02 25.71
N ASN A 344 -7.39 -19.14 24.84
CA ASN A 344 -6.19 -18.35 25.11
C ASN A 344 -6.41 -17.31 26.21
N ILE A 345 -7.61 -16.71 26.31
CA ILE A 345 -7.99 -15.88 27.45
C ILE A 345 -7.99 -16.72 28.75
N ALA A 346 -8.59 -17.90 28.73
CA ALA A 346 -8.63 -18.78 29.88
C ALA A 346 -7.22 -19.22 30.37
N LYS A 347 -6.28 -19.50 29.45
CA LYS A 347 -4.88 -19.82 29.76
C LYS A 347 -4.15 -18.72 30.54
N ALA A 348 -4.62 -17.48 30.49
CA ALA A 348 -4.03 -16.39 31.25
C ALA A 348 -4.44 -16.39 32.74
N ASN A 349 -5.28 -17.36 33.18
CA ASN A 349 -5.68 -17.57 34.58
C ASN A 349 -6.13 -16.28 35.29
N GLU A 350 -6.83 -15.39 34.57
CA GLU A 350 -7.34 -14.09 35.07
C GLU A 350 -6.26 -13.11 35.55
N LEU A 351 -4.99 -13.37 35.33
CA LEU A 351 -3.87 -12.49 35.72
C LEU A 351 -3.98 -11.09 35.10
N TYR A 352 -4.67 -10.95 33.98
CA TYR A 352 -4.92 -9.69 33.30
C TYR A 352 -5.85 -8.73 34.08
N PHE A 353 -6.54 -9.18 35.13
CA PHE A 353 -7.27 -8.31 36.04
C PHE A 353 -6.39 -7.60 37.07
N SER A 354 -5.12 -7.95 37.17
CA SER A 354 -4.19 -7.43 38.18
C SER A 354 -4.15 -5.91 38.21
N GLN A 355 -4.11 -5.22 37.05
CA GLN A 355 -4.12 -3.78 37.00
C GLN A 355 -5.48 -3.18 37.42
N VAL A 356 -6.58 -3.75 36.97
CA VAL A 356 -7.93 -3.30 37.34
C VAL A 356 -8.13 -3.36 38.86
N ILE A 357 -7.74 -4.50 39.45
CA ILE A 357 -7.85 -4.71 40.88
C ILE A 357 -6.92 -3.76 41.65
N LEU A 358 -5.67 -3.60 41.24
CA LEU A 358 -4.71 -2.64 41.79
C LEU A 358 -5.30 -1.22 41.87
N LEU A 359 -5.82 -0.73 40.74
CA LEU A 359 -6.39 0.60 40.64
C LEU A 359 -7.65 0.76 41.52
N THR A 360 -8.46 -0.29 41.61
CA THR A 360 -9.66 -0.29 42.45
C THR A 360 -9.32 -0.29 43.93
N ILE A 361 -8.28 -1.01 44.36
CA ILE A 361 -7.75 -0.94 45.73
C ILE A 361 -7.36 0.49 46.09
N ILE A 362 -6.55 1.13 45.25
CA ILE A 362 -6.06 2.50 45.47
C ILE A 362 -7.23 3.49 45.55
N LYS A 363 -8.19 3.40 44.64
CA LYS A 363 -9.36 4.28 44.57
C LYS A 363 -10.22 4.21 45.83
N ASN A 364 -10.41 3.00 46.36
CA ASN A 364 -11.33 2.76 47.47
C ASN A 364 -10.67 2.89 48.86
N ASN A 365 -9.34 2.94 48.91
CA ASN A 365 -8.59 2.97 50.19
C ASN A 365 -7.61 4.16 50.26
N PRO A 366 -8.05 5.35 50.66
CA PRO A 366 -7.21 6.57 50.65
C PRO A 366 -5.91 6.50 51.45
N LYS A 367 -5.80 5.54 52.38
CA LYS A 367 -4.61 5.33 53.21
C LYS A 367 -3.60 4.34 52.60
N ILE A 368 -3.96 3.67 51.52
CA ILE A 368 -3.09 2.68 50.85
C ILE A 368 -2.30 3.36 49.74
N THR A 369 -0.97 3.27 49.81
CA THR A 369 -0.09 3.77 48.76
C THR A 369 -0.11 2.81 47.56
N ARG A 370 0.33 3.33 46.40
CA ARG A 370 0.45 2.52 45.17
C ARG A 370 1.39 1.33 45.38
N GLU A 371 2.46 1.53 46.12
CA GLU A 371 3.48 0.52 46.38
C GLU A 371 2.91 -0.64 47.21
N ILE A 372 2.17 -0.33 48.30
CA ILE A 372 1.53 -1.35 49.16
C ILE A 372 0.53 -2.17 48.36
N ALA A 373 -0.29 -1.53 47.52
CA ALA A 373 -1.24 -2.21 46.69
C ALA A 373 -0.52 -3.06 45.60
N TYR A 374 0.55 -2.51 45.02
CA TYR A 374 1.34 -3.20 44.01
C TYR A 374 2.01 -4.46 44.57
N ASP A 375 2.69 -4.36 45.73
CA ASP A 375 3.38 -5.49 46.37
C ASP A 375 2.40 -6.61 46.74
N PHE A 376 1.21 -6.24 47.22
CA PHE A 376 0.16 -7.22 47.49
C PHE A 376 -0.28 -7.97 46.23
N ILE A 377 -0.58 -7.23 45.16
CA ILE A 377 -1.01 -7.81 43.88
C ILE A 377 0.12 -8.65 43.28
N GLN A 378 1.36 -8.15 43.26
CA GLN A 378 2.52 -8.88 42.75
C GLN A 378 2.73 -10.21 43.47
N LYS A 379 2.65 -10.22 44.82
CA LYS A 379 2.71 -11.46 45.58
C LYS A 379 1.64 -12.47 45.14
N CYS A 380 0.41 -12.00 44.96
CA CYS A 380 -0.69 -12.87 44.53
C CYS A 380 -0.54 -13.37 43.10
N THR A 381 -0.05 -12.52 42.17
CA THR A 381 0.18 -12.93 40.78
C THR A 381 1.31 -13.96 40.68
N LEU A 382 2.41 -13.81 41.42
CA LEU A 382 3.50 -14.79 41.48
C LEU A 382 3.03 -16.11 42.04
N GLU A 383 2.20 -16.10 43.11
CA GLU A 383 1.64 -17.37 43.67
C GLU A 383 0.73 -18.04 42.61
N ALA A 384 -0.13 -17.29 41.92
CA ALA A 384 -1.03 -17.82 40.90
C ALA A 384 -0.26 -18.43 39.72
N GLN A 385 0.79 -17.77 39.25
CA GLN A 385 1.66 -18.25 38.17
C GLN A 385 2.42 -19.52 38.57
N ASN A 386 3.08 -19.51 39.71
CA ASN A 386 3.89 -20.63 40.18
C ASN A 386 3.07 -21.89 40.43
N LYS A 387 1.83 -21.74 40.91
CA LYS A 387 0.93 -22.87 41.22
C LYS A 387 -0.04 -23.22 40.10
N MET A 388 -0.03 -22.46 39.01
CA MET A 388 -0.97 -22.58 37.86
C MET A 388 -2.45 -22.60 38.30
N ILE A 389 -2.82 -21.73 39.25
CA ILE A 389 -4.18 -21.59 39.79
C ILE A 389 -4.78 -20.25 39.43
N ASN A 390 -6.10 -20.16 39.52
CA ASN A 390 -6.84 -18.96 39.19
C ASN A 390 -6.44 -17.79 40.10
N PHE A 391 -6.21 -16.60 39.50
CA PHE A 391 -5.74 -15.43 40.24
C PHE A 391 -6.76 -14.94 41.28
N LYS A 392 -8.04 -14.98 40.96
CA LYS A 392 -9.11 -14.57 41.87
C LYS A 392 -9.12 -15.48 43.15
N ASP A 393 -8.91 -16.77 42.98
CA ASP A 393 -8.86 -17.67 44.12
C ASP A 393 -7.65 -17.39 45.04
N VAL A 394 -6.52 -17.00 44.44
CA VAL A 394 -5.33 -16.58 45.23
C VAL A 394 -5.58 -15.29 45.96
N LEU A 395 -6.26 -14.32 45.33
CA LEU A 395 -6.64 -13.07 46.00
C LEU A 395 -7.54 -13.32 47.23
N ILE A 396 -8.55 -14.15 47.10
CA ILE A 396 -9.45 -14.52 48.21
C ILE A 396 -8.66 -15.18 49.33
N LYS A 397 -7.80 -16.16 49.02
CA LYS A 397 -6.94 -16.86 49.99
C LYS A 397 -5.98 -15.91 50.72
N ASN A 398 -5.49 -14.86 50.05
CA ASN A 398 -4.61 -13.86 50.67
C ASN A 398 -5.37 -12.67 51.28
N ASN A 399 -6.65 -12.84 51.61
CA ASN A 399 -7.48 -11.85 52.32
C ASN A 399 -7.65 -10.50 51.55
N ILE A 400 -7.95 -10.56 50.26
CA ILE A 400 -8.28 -9.37 49.45
C ILE A 400 -9.45 -8.56 50.11
N ASN A 401 -10.28 -9.22 50.91
CA ASN A 401 -11.41 -8.59 51.59
C ASN A 401 -11.04 -7.45 52.53
N GLN A 402 -9.76 -7.34 52.94
CA GLN A 402 -9.27 -6.18 53.66
C GLN A 402 -9.21 -4.88 52.83
N TYR A 403 -9.25 -5.01 51.49
CA TYR A 403 -9.16 -3.90 50.55
C TYR A 403 -10.42 -3.70 49.72
N LEU A 404 -11.12 -4.77 49.34
CA LEU A 404 -12.28 -4.76 48.44
C LEU A 404 -13.39 -5.66 48.95
N THR A 405 -14.66 -5.24 48.79
CA THR A 405 -15.79 -6.14 49.02
C THR A 405 -15.86 -7.23 47.95
N SER A 406 -16.59 -8.30 48.24
CA SER A 406 -16.81 -9.38 47.26
C SER A 406 -17.51 -8.89 46.00
N GLU A 407 -18.42 -7.91 46.08
CA GLU A 407 -19.08 -7.30 44.94
C GLU A 407 -18.07 -6.51 44.08
N GLN A 408 -17.23 -5.65 44.70
CA GLN A 408 -16.18 -4.91 44.02
C GLN A 408 -15.16 -5.84 43.31
N LEU A 409 -14.77 -6.93 43.96
CA LEU A 409 -13.90 -7.92 43.34
C LEU A 409 -14.56 -8.61 42.10
N ASN A 410 -15.85 -8.94 42.21
CA ASN A 410 -16.60 -9.51 41.08
C ASN A 410 -16.74 -8.54 39.92
N GLU A 411 -16.97 -7.26 40.19
CA GLU A 411 -16.99 -6.20 39.16
C GLU A 411 -15.64 -6.07 38.46
N CYS A 412 -14.52 -6.11 39.21
CA CYS A 412 -13.18 -6.06 38.66
C CYS A 412 -12.89 -7.27 37.75
N CYS A 413 -13.40 -8.46 38.11
CA CYS A 413 -13.19 -9.71 37.38
C CYS A 413 -14.22 -9.93 36.26
N ASN A 414 -14.78 -8.89 35.68
CA ASN A 414 -15.71 -8.97 34.55
C ASN A 414 -15.01 -8.58 33.24
N ASN A 415 -14.94 -9.51 32.30
CA ASN A 415 -14.30 -9.29 31.00
C ASN A 415 -14.90 -8.13 30.18
N ASN A 416 -16.16 -7.75 30.41
CA ASN A 416 -16.80 -6.63 29.71
C ASN A 416 -16.13 -5.28 29.99
N ILE A 417 -15.33 -5.16 31.06
CA ILE A 417 -14.57 -3.96 31.38
C ILE A 417 -13.63 -3.56 30.22
N PHE A 418 -13.11 -4.53 29.48
CA PHE A 418 -12.21 -4.29 28.33
C PHE A 418 -12.94 -3.82 27.08
N LEU A 419 -14.27 -3.78 27.08
CA LEU A 419 -15.09 -3.30 25.96
C LEU A 419 -15.74 -1.92 26.21
N ILE A 420 -15.67 -1.38 27.42
CA ILE A 420 -16.42 -0.17 27.84
C ILE A 420 -16.21 1.01 26.88
N ASN A 421 -14.99 1.22 26.40
CA ASN A 421 -14.64 2.37 25.57
C ASN A 421 -14.49 2.04 24.08
N VAL A 422 -14.86 0.83 23.66
CA VAL A 422 -14.76 0.42 22.25
C VAL A 422 -15.65 1.30 21.35
N ASP A 423 -16.86 1.64 21.81
CA ASP A 423 -17.78 2.52 21.07
C ASP A 423 -17.20 3.91 20.84
N TYR A 424 -16.53 4.47 21.83
CA TYR A 424 -15.86 5.76 21.70
C TYR A 424 -14.76 5.72 20.64
N ILE A 425 -13.94 4.67 20.63
CA ILE A 425 -12.87 4.51 19.62
C ILE A 425 -13.48 4.35 18.22
N PHE A 426 -14.51 3.52 18.09
CA PHE A 426 -15.21 3.30 16.82
C PHE A 426 -15.80 4.60 16.25
N LYS A 427 -16.46 5.41 17.08
CA LYS A 427 -16.95 6.75 16.67
C LYS A 427 -15.83 7.66 16.18
N LYS A 428 -14.65 7.60 16.78
CA LYS A 428 -13.48 8.39 16.33
C LYS A 428 -12.92 7.90 14.99
N VAL A 429 -12.78 6.58 14.81
CA VAL A 429 -12.15 5.97 13.64
C VAL A 429 -13.07 6.06 12.41
N PHE A 430 -14.33 5.69 12.59
CA PHE A 430 -15.25 5.54 11.45
C PHE A 430 -16.05 6.81 11.17
N LYS A 431 -15.91 7.85 11.98
CA LYS A 431 -16.58 9.15 11.90
C LYS A 431 -17.83 9.06 10.99
N ASP A 432 -18.98 8.84 11.56
CA ASP A 432 -20.21 8.90 10.81
C ASP A 432 -20.29 10.28 10.12
N LYS A 433 -19.99 10.30 8.80
CA LYS A 433 -20.23 11.44 7.95
C LYS A 433 -21.64 11.37 7.45
#